data_2499937b535cc0e9ab0c43b158a3aef5
#
_entry.id   2499937b535cc0e9ab0c43b158a3aef5
#
_cell.length_a   1.000
_cell.length_b   1.000
_cell.length_c   1.000
_cell.angle_alpha   90.00
_cell.angle_beta   90.00
_cell.angle_gamma   90.00
#
_symmetry.space_group_name_H-M   'P 1'
#
loop_
_entity.id
_entity.type
_entity.pdbx_description
1 polymer ?
#
loop_
_entity_poly.entity_id
_entity_poly.type
_entity_poly.pdbx_seq_one_letter_code
_entity_poly.pdbx_strand_id
1 'polypeptide(L)'
;VNALAARNAYEAKRGAIAILPLALGASVYGLAFGFLAVQVGFPWWGVAIMSASTHAGSSQIIAVEQFASTGVVLGAVLAGASLNLRYVGIIASLSEVLAGLSLRKKLFAIHITGDENWALTMSERAKSPDVGAPFLIGSGLVNISMWTASTTLGALLGAALPDLGRFGLSFAFTAAFIAMARGLWRGRSQVLPWTMAAAATMAVISLGMPKAYGIIVGAFVG
;
A
#
# COMPACT_ATOMS: atom_id res chain seq x y z
N VAL A 1 -25.48 24.09 10.70
CA VAL A 1 -24.05 24.09 10.33
C VAL A 1 -23.24 23.37 11.40
N ASN A 2 -23.46 23.63 12.68
CA ASN A 2 -22.68 23.01 13.79
C ASN A 2 -22.92 21.49 13.91
N ALA A 3 -24.14 20.99 13.73
CA ALA A 3 -24.44 19.56 13.86
C ALA A 3 -23.79 18.71 12.76
N LEU A 4 -23.74 19.19 11.53
CA LEU A 4 -23.08 18.50 10.41
C LEU A 4 -21.56 18.48 10.60
N ALA A 5 -20.97 19.59 11.03
CA ALA A 5 -19.54 19.68 11.32
C ALA A 5 -19.14 18.73 12.46
N ALA A 6 -19.93 18.68 13.54
CA ALA A 6 -19.71 17.78 14.66
C ALA A 6 -19.82 16.30 14.23
N ARG A 7 -20.80 15.94 13.40
CA ARG A 7 -20.94 14.60 12.84
C ARG A 7 -19.74 14.22 11.98
N ASN A 8 -19.29 15.13 11.11
CA ASN A 8 -18.13 14.88 10.25
C ASN A 8 -16.85 14.68 11.06
N ALA A 9 -16.64 15.50 12.11
CA ALA A 9 -15.50 15.35 13.01
C ALA A 9 -15.53 14.03 13.78
N TYR A 10 -16.70 13.61 14.24
CA TYR A 10 -16.91 12.33 14.89
C TYR A 10 -16.57 11.16 13.96
N GLU A 11 -17.10 11.16 12.73
CA GLU A 11 -16.83 10.10 11.73
C GLU A 11 -15.35 10.05 11.34
N ALA A 12 -14.69 11.19 11.17
CA ALA A 12 -13.26 11.24 10.90
C ALA A 12 -12.44 10.64 12.08
N LYS A 13 -12.78 11.00 13.32
CA LYS A 13 -12.15 10.41 14.52
C LYS A 13 -12.41 8.91 14.60
N ARG A 14 -13.61 8.44 14.29
CA ARG A 14 -13.96 7.02 14.27
C ARG A 14 -13.10 6.28 13.24
N GLY A 15 -12.96 6.82 12.02
CA GLY A 15 -12.07 6.27 10.99
C GLY A 15 -10.61 6.22 11.42
N ALA A 16 -10.12 7.32 12.02
CA ALA A 16 -8.75 7.42 12.52
C ALA A 16 -8.42 6.36 13.59
N ILE A 17 -9.38 6.06 14.47
CA ILE A 17 -9.19 5.02 15.50
C ILE A 17 -9.32 3.62 14.89
N ALA A 18 -10.31 3.41 14.02
CA ALA A 18 -10.59 2.10 13.43
C ALA A 18 -9.45 1.57 12.56
N ILE A 19 -8.66 2.46 11.93
CA ILE A 19 -7.54 2.05 11.06
C ILE A 19 -6.29 1.62 11.86
N LEU A 20 -6.15 1.98 13.13
CA LEU A 20 -4.91 1.76 13.89
C LEU A 20 -4.37 0.32 13.83
N PRO A 21 -5.17 -0.75 13.99
CA PRO A 21 -4.64 -2.10 13.90
C PRO A 21 -4.04 -2.42 12.52
N LEU A 22 -4.70 -1.98 11.44
CA LEU A 22 -4.22 -2.17 10.07
C LEU A 22 -2.98 -1.33 9.79
N ALA A 23 -3.00 -0.06 10.20
CA ALA A 23 -1.87 0.86 10.03
C ALA A 23 -0.62 0.41 10.82
N LEU A 24 -0.79 -0.18 12.02
CA LEU A 24 0.31 -0.80 12.77
C LEU A 24 0.90 -1.99 12.01
N GLY A 25 0.06 -2.87 11.46
CA GLY A 25 0.51 -3.97 10.61
C GLY A 25 1.27 -3.49 9.38
N ALA A 26 0.73 -2.49 8.68
CA ALA A 26 1.38 -1.85 7.54
C ALA A 26 2.70 -1.17 7.93
N SER A 27 2.80 -0.60 9.13
CA SER A 27 4.02 0.05 9.62
C SER A 27 5.20 -0.91 9.79
N VAL A 28 4.96 -2.16 10.23
CA VAL A 28 6.01 -3.18 10.30
C VAL A 28 6.58 -3.46 8.91
N TYR A 29 5.70 -3.58 7.94
CA TYR A 29 6.06 -3.73 6.54
C TYR A 29 6.77 -2.48 5.97
N GLY A 30 6.31 -1.29 6.34
CA GLY A 30 6.93 -0.02 5.97
C GLY A 30 8.35 0.12 6.51
N LEU A 31 8.61 -0.29 7.75
CA LEU A 31 9.96 -0.34 8.32
C LEU A 31 10.89 -1.21 7.48
N ALA A 32 10.45 -2.42 7.13
CA ALA A 32 11.22 -3.33 6.30
C ALA A 32 11.50 -2.75 4.91
N PHE A 33 10.49 -2.16 4.28
CA PHE A 33 10.64 -1.47 2.98
C PHE A 33 11.68 -0.36 3.04
N GLY A 34 11.55 0.57 3.99
CA GLY A 34 12.45 1.70 4.12
C GLY A 34 13.90 1.26 4.32
N PHE A 35 14.11 0.27 5.20
CA PHE A 35 15.41 -0.33 5.42
C PHE A 35 16.05 -0.87 4.13
N LEU A 36 15.31 -1.67 3.38
CA LEU A 36 15.84 -2.31 2.17
C LEU A 36 16.01 -1.34 0.99
N ALA A 37 15.15 -0.34 0.88
CA ALA A 37 15.31 0.69 -0.14
C ALA A 37 16.68 1.40 -0.03
N VAL A 38 17.13 1.68 1.18
CA VAL A 38 18.45 2.29 1.40
C VAL A 38 19.58 1.30 1.10
N GLN A 39 19.42 0.01 1.39
CA GLN A 39 20.41 -1.01 1.08
C GLN A 39 20.71 -1.13 -0.43
N VAL A 40 19.75 -0.79 -1.28
CA VAL A 40 19.93 -0.76 -2.74
C VAL A 40 20.27 0.64 -3.28
N GLY A 41 20.71 1.54 -2.39
CA GLY A 41 21.21 2.87 -2.77
C GLY A 41 20.14 3.97 -2.85
N PHE A 42 18.89 3.70 -2.41
CA PHE A 42 17.87 4.75 -2.37
C PHE A 42 18.09 5.67 -1.16
N PRO A 43 18.15 7.00 -1.32
CA PRO A 43 18.39 7.87 -0.18
C PRO A 43 17.19 7.90 0.76
N TRP A 44 17.40 7.98 2.08
CA TRP A 44 16.33 7.99 3.08
C TRP A 44 15.27 9.06 2.85
N TRP A 45 15.68 10.27 2.43
CA TRP A 45 14.75 11.35 2.09
C TRP A 45 13.94 11.05 0.82
N GLY A 46 14.53 10.31 -0.13
CA GLY A 46 13.82 9.82 -1.31
C GLY A 46 12.72 8.82 -0.94
N VAL A 47 12.99 7.92 0.02
CA VAL A 47 11.98 7.02 0.59
C VAL A 47 10.85 7.80 1.25
N ALA A 48 11.16 8.82 2.05
CA ALA A 48 10.16 9.67 2.71
C ALA A 48 9.24 10.38 1.70
N ILE A 49 9.83 11.04 0.68
CA ILE A 49 9.07 11.73 -0.37
C ILE A 49 8.22 10.73 -1.17
N MET A 50 8.78 9.59 -1.55
CA MET A 50 8.08 8.56 -2.29
C MET A 50 6.89 8.02 -1.49
N SER A 51 7.06 7.76 -0.19
CA SER A 51 5.99 7.24 0.67
C SER A 51 4.87 8.25 0.90
N ALA A 52 5.21 9.53 1.08
CA ALA A 52 4.23 10.60 1.23
C ALA A 52 3.46 10.89 -0.08
N SER A 53 4.11 10.73 -1.24
CA SER A 53 3.51 11.05 -2.54
C SER A 53 2.76 9.88 -3.18
N THR A 54 3.22 8.66 -3.00
CA THR A 54 2.67 7.49 -3.71
C THR A 54 1.73 6.66 -2.84
N HIS A 55 1.98 6.55 -1.54
CA HIS A 55 1.19 5.79 -0.55
C HIS A 55 0.70 4.42 -1.08
N ALA A 56 1.60 3.65 -1.69
CA ALA A 56 1.29 2.37 -2.31
C ALA A 56 2.47 1.40 -2.17
N GLY A 57 2.52 0.68 -1.05
CA GLY A 57 3.67 -0.12 -0.63
C GLY A 57 4.19 -1.09 -1.68
N SER A 58 3.32 -1.91 -2.28
CA SER A 58 3.73 -2.87 -3.33
C SER A 58 4.30 -2.19 -4.57
N SER A 59 3.74 -1.05 -4.98
CA SER A 59 4.23 -0.28 -6.13
C SER A 59 5.59 0.36 -5.84
N GLN A 60 5.79 0.83 -4.60
CA GLN A 60 7.06 1.39 -4.17
C GLN A 60 8.16 0.32 -4.17
N ILE A 61 7.87 -0.88 -3.69
CA ILE A 61 8.84 -1.99 -3.68
C ILE A 61 9.25 -2.37 -5.09
N ILE A 62 8.31 -2.60 -5.98
CA ILE A 62 8.61 -2.96 -7.36
C ILE A 62 9.40 -1.86 -8.07
N ALA A 63 9.07 -0.59 -7.81
CA ALA A 63 9.83 0.54 -8.35
C ALA A 63 11.28 0.53 -7.84
N VAL A 64 11.50 0.33 -6.54
CA VAL A 64 12.84 0.26 -5.95
C VAL A 64 13.61 -0.96 -6.44
N GLU A 65 12.99 -2.15 -6.52
CA GLU A 65 13.62 -3.36 -7.08
C GLU A 65 14.02 -3.17 -8.54
N GLN A 66 13.14 -2.58 -9.36
CA GLN A 66 13.41 -2.32 -10.77
C GLN A 66 14.57 -1.32 -10.92
N PHE A 67 14.59 -0.27 -10.09
CA PHE A 67 15.70 0.69 -10.09
C PHE A 67 17.01 0.00 -9.67
N ALA A 68 17.00 -0.78 -8.61
CA ALA A 68 18.17 -1.51 -8.14
C ALA A 68 18.75 -2.46 -9.19
N SER A 69 17.90 -3.10 -10.00
CA SER A 69 18.32 -4.07 -11.01
C SER A 69 18.82 -3.44 -12.31
N THR A 70 18.31 -2.25 -12.68
CA THR A 70 18.57 -1.65 -14.00
C THR A 70 19.25 -0.29 -13.95
N GLY A 71 19.17 0.42 -12.83
CA GLY A 71 19.57 1.83 -12.71
C GLY A 71 18.67 2.82 -13.49
N VAL A 72 17.60 2.33 -14.15
CA VAL A 72 16.76 3.14 -15.05
C VAL A 72 15.53 3.65 -14.32
N VAL A 73 15.49 4.97 -14.07
CA VAL A 73 14.37 5.64 -13.37
C VAL A 73 13.04 5.43 -14.09
N LEU A 74 13.00 5.58 -15.41
CA LEU A 74 11.76 5.39 -16.19
C LEU A 74 11.21 3.98 -16.03
N GLY A 75 12.06 2.96 -16.04
CA GLY A 75 11.67 1.57 -15.82
C GLY A 75 11.03 1.39 -14.44
N ALA A 76 11.62 1.98 -13.41
CA ALA A 76 11.09 1.96 -12.04
C ALA A 76 9.71 2.64 -11.95
N VAL A 77 9.56 3.82 -12.57
CA VAL A 77 8.28 4.55 -12.60
C VAL A 77 7.20 3.72 -13.32
N LEU A 78 7.50 3.15 -14.47
CA LEU A 78 6.54 2.33 -15.22
C LEU A 78 6.17 1.06 -14.46
N ALA A 79 7.12 0.40 -13.81
CA ALA A 79 6.85 -0.77 -12.98
C ALA A 79 5.94 -0.46 -11.80
N GLY A 80 6.22 0.62 -11.06
CA GLY A 80 5.35 1.07 -9.97
C GLY A 80 3.97 1.52 -10.45
N ALA A 81 3.90 2.27 -11.54
CA ALA A 81 2.65 2.76 -12.11
C ALA A 81 1.75 1.62 -12.60
N SER A 82 2.32 0.55 -13.16
CA SER A 82 1.55 -0.61 -13.62
C SER A 82 0.80 -1.30 -12.48
N LEU A 83 1.40 -1.42 -11.30
CA LEU A 83 0.72 -1.94 -10.11
C LEU A 83 -0.35 -0.97 -9.59
N ASN A 84 -0.15 0.32 -9.78
CA ASN A 84 -1.12 1.33 -9.37
C ASN A 84 -2.37 1.40 -10.27
N LEU A 85 -2.43 0.68 -11.39
CA LEU A 85 -3.65 0.55 -12.19
C LEU A 85 -4.83 0.02 -11.37
N ARG A 86 -4.59 -0.76 -10.31
CA ARG A 86 -5.63 -1.21 -9.36
C ARG A 86 -6.39 -0.04 -8.73
N TYR A 87 -5.77 1.13 -8.59
CA TYR A 87 -6.43 2.32 -8.05
C TYR A 87 -7.58 2.83 -8.90
N VAL A 88 -7.63 2.49 -10.20
CA VAL A 88 -8.80 2.78 -11.04
C VAL A 88 -10.04 2.08 -10.47
N GLY A 89 -9.93 0.81 -10.10
CA GLY A 89 -11.03 0.07 -9.46
C GLY A 89 -11.35 0.58 -8.05
N ILE A 90 -10.32 0.88 -7.25
CA ILE A 90 -10.48 1.46 -5.91
C ILE A 90 -11.25 2.77 -5.97
N ILE A 91 -10.83 3.71 -6.85
CA ILE A 91 -11.46 5.02 -7.01
C ILE A 91 -12.90 4.88 -7.53
N ALA A 92 -13.13 3.99 -8.49
CA ALA A 92 -14.47 3.72 -9.00
C ALA A 92 -15.40 3.21 -7.89
N SER A 93 -14.93 2.31 -7.03
CA SER A 93 -15.70 1.78 -5.90
C SER A 93 -16.00 2.84 -4.82
N LEU A 94 -15.17 3.88 -4.72
CA LEU A 94 -15.36 5.00 -3.79
C LEU A 94 -16.26 6.12 -4.35
N SER A 95 -16.82 5.98 -5.55
CA SER A 95 -17.60 7.04 -6.22
C SER A 95 -18.71 7.60 -5.34
N GLU A 96 -19.46 6.75 -4.65
CA GLU A 96 -20.53 7.18 -3.73
C GLU A 96 -19.99 7.82 -2.45
N VAL A 97 -18.89 7.30 -1.89
CA VAL A 97 -18.22 7.85 -0.69
C VAL A 97 -17.73 9.28 -0.98
N LEU A 98 -17.23 9.51 -2.19
CA LEU A 98 -16.70 10.80 -2.64
C LEU A 98 -17.76 11.71 -3.24
N ALA A 99 -19.01 11.25 -3.37
CA ALA A 99 -20.10 12.05 -3.91
C ALA A 99 -20.31 13.34 -3.09
N GLY A 100 -20.60 14.44 -3.78
CA GLY A 100 -20.82 15.75 -3.12
C GLY A 100 -19.57 16.49 -2.67
N LEU A 101 -18.37 15.88 -2.71
CA LEU A 101 -17.13 16.61 -2.45
C LEU A 101 -16.72 17.47 -3.65
N SER A 102 -16.12 18.65 -3.38
CA SER A 102 -15.43 19.42 -4.40
C SER A 102 -14.22 18.66 -4.96
N LEU A 103 -13.81 18.97 -6.19
CA LEU A 103 -12.69 18.28 -6.86
C LEU A 103 -11.42 18.26 -5.99
N ARG A 104 -11.06 19.39 -5.36
CA ARG A 104 -9.88 19.47 -4.48
C ARG A 104 -9.96 18.49 -3.31
N LYS A 105 -11.15 18.37 -2.69
CA LYS A 105 -11.38 17.42 -1.58
C LYS A 105 -11.37 15.98 -2.07
N LYS A 106 -11.89 15.70 -3.28
CA LYS A 106 -11.82 14.37 -3.90
C LYS A 106 -10.36 13.97 -4.15
N LEU A 107 -9.59 14.84 -4.78
CA LEU A 107 -8.16 14.57 -5.05
C LEU A 107 -7.37 14.35 -3.77
N PHE A 108 -7.61 15.16 -2.74
CA PHE A 108 -6.99 14.97 -1.42
C PHE A 108 -7.37 13.62 -0.80
N ALA A 109 -8.67 13.28 -0.78
CA ALA A 109 -9.15 12.01 -0.22
C ALA A 109 -8.56 10.81 -0.98
N ILE A 110 -8.47 10.88 -2.31
CA ILE A 110 -7.86 9.85 -3.15
C ILE A 110 -6.37 9.72 -2.85
N HIS A 111 -5.65 10.84 -2.73
CA HIS A 111 -4.21 10.83 -2.45
C HIS A 111 -3.86 10.12 -1.13
N ILE A 112 -4.65 10.33 -0.09
CA ILE A 112 -4.42 9.69 1.22
C ILE A 112 -5.08 8.30 1.34
N THR A 113 -5.67 7.78 0.25
CA THR A 113 -6.27 6.46 0.23
C THR A 113 -5.23 5.41 -0.12
N GLY A 114 -4.98 4.49 0.80
CA GLY A 114 -4.24 3.25 0.57
C GLY A 114 -5.19 2.04 0.57
N ASP A 115 -4.64 0.87 0.35
CA ASP A 115 -5.42 -0.38 0.30
C ASP A 115 -6.15 -0.64 1.63
N GLU A 116 -5.51 -0.34 2.77
CA GLU A 116 -6.03 -0.64 4.11
C GLU A 116 -7.25 0.22 4.47
N ASN A 117 -7.12 1.54 4.30
CA ASN A 117 -8.22 2.43 4.66
C ASN A 117 -9.37 2.41 3.64
N TRP A 118 -9.08 2.08 2.37
CA TRP A 118 -10.11 1.74 1.40
C TRP A 118 -10.90 0.51 1.85
N ALA A 119 -10.22 -0.62 2.11
CA ALA A 119 -10.86 -1.87 2.50
C ALA A 119 -11.68 -1.71 3.80
N LEU A 120 -11.12 -1.00 4.78
CA LEU A 120 -11.82 -0.66 6.02
C LEU A 120 -13.09 0.15 5.76
N THR A 121 -12.99 1.20 4.94
CA THR A 121 -14.13 2.07 4.62
C THR A 121 -15.24 1.29 3.93
N MET A 122 -14.90 0.46 2.95
CA MET A 122 -15.89 -0.38 2.25
C MET A 122 -16.52 -1.42 3.17
N SER A 123 -15.75 -2.02 4.06
CA SER A 123 -16.25 -2.97 5.07
C SER A 123 -17.21 -2.31 6.05
N GLU A 124 -16.89 -1.12 6.55
CA GLU A 124 -17.76 -0.37 7.47
C GLU A 124 -19.02 0.15 6.75
N ARG A 125 -18.89 0.57 5.49
CA ARG A 125 -20.03 1.00 4.69
C ARG A 125 -21.00 -0.14 4.40
N ALA A 126 -20.52 -1.37 4.22
CA ALA A 126 -21.37 -2.54 4.06
C ALA A 126 -22.24 -2.83 5.30
N LYS A 127 -21.77 -2.44 6.49
CA LYS A 127 -22.51 -2.54 7.75
C LYS A 127 -23.43 -1.33 7.99
N SER A 128 -23.01 -0.15 7.55
CA SER A 128 -23.71 1.12 7.74
C SER A 128 -23.51 2.02 6.52
N PRO A 129 -24.56 2.17 5.67
CA PRO A 129 -24.47 2.98 4.43
C PRO A 129 -24.10 4.46 4.66
N ASP A 130 -24.26 4.96 5.89
CA ASP A 130 -23.95 6.35 6.27
C ASP A 130 -22.44 6.64 6.38
N VAL A 131 -21.60 5.61 6.35
CA VAL A 131 -20.14 5.77 6.34
C VAL A 131 -19.71 6.45 5.05
N GLY A 132 -19.09 7.63 5.16
CA GLY A 132 -18.77 8.50 4.03
C GLY A 132 -17.35 9.04 4.04
N ALA A 133 -17.14 10.09 3.28
CA ALA A 133 -15.83 10.72 3.09
C ALA A 133 -15.12 11.13 4.40
N PRO A 134 -15.78 11.62 5.46
CA PRO A 134 -15.07 11.95 6.70
C PRO A 134 -14.36 10.73 7.32
N PHE A 135 -15.00 9.56 7.30
CA PHE A 135 -14.40 8.31 7.79
C PHE A 135 -13.18 7.91 6.94
N LEU A 136 -13.31 7.93 5.60
CA LEU A 136 -12.22 7.65 4.68
C LEU A 136 -11.04 8.61 4.89
N ILE A 137 -11.31 9.90 5.07
CA ILE A 137 -10.27 10.91 5.27
C ILE A 137 -9.59 10.71 6.62
N GLY A 138 -10.33 10.49 7.69
CA GLY A 138 -9.77 10.26 9.02
C GLY A 138 -8.87 9.03 9.07
N SER A 139 -9.33 7.90 8.52
CA SER A 139 -8.54 6.68 8.42
C SER A 139 -7.32 6.85 7.50
N GLY A 140 -7.49 7.54 6.37
CA GLY A 140 -6.42 7.77 5.41
C GLY A 140 -5.29 8.65 5.97
N LEU A 141 -5.62 9.71 6.70
CA LEU A 141 -4.61 10.56 7.34
C LEU A 141 -3.72 9.79 8.31
N VAL A 142 -4.30 8.93 9.14
CA VAL A 142 -3.53 8.09 10.06
C VAL A 142 -2.69 7.09 9.28
N ASN A 143 -3.29 6.42 8.28
CA ASN A 143 -2.60 5.39 7.50
C ASN A 143 -1.37 5.94 6.77
N ILE A 144 -1.53 7.03 6.00
CA ILE A 144 -0.40 7.64 5.27
C ILE A 144 0.67 8.20 6.21
N SER A 145 0.27 8.77 7.34
CA SER A 145 1.22 9.29 8.33
C SER A 145 2.05 8.17 8.94
N MET A 146 1.42 7.08 9.35
CA MET A 146 2.11 5.91 9.91
C MET A 146 2.98 5.22 8.87
N TRP A 147 2.48 5.08 7.63
CA TRP A 147 3.26 4.54 6.51
C TRP A 147 4.51 5.37 6.25
N THR A 148 4.36 6.68 6.05
CA THR A 148 5.49 7.58 5.78
C THR A 148 6.49 7.61 6.94
N ALA A 149 6.01 7.66 8.18
CA ALA A 149 6.86 7.65 9.36
C ALA A 149 7.64 6.33 9.48
N SER A 150 6.98 5.18 9.31
CA SER A 150 7.61 3.87 9.43
C SER A 150 8.63 3.61 8.31
N THR A 151 8.30 3.95 7.06
CA THR A 151 9.23 3.80 5.93
C THR A 151 10.45 4.71 6.09
N THR A 152 10.23 5.95 6.54
CA THR A 152 11.33 6.90 6.81
C THR A 152 12.21 6.41 7.94
N LEU A 153 11.62 5.94 9.04
CA LEU A 153 12.38 5.37 10.18
C LEU A 153 13.17 4.15 9.74
N GLY A 154 12.56 3.25 8.96
CA GLY A 154 13.25 2.09 8.38
C GLY A 154 14.43 2.49 7.50
N ALA A 155 14.27 3.54 6.69
CA ALA A 155 15.34 4.06 5.84
C ALA A 155 16.48 4.69 6.66
N LEU A 156 16.16 5.44 7.71
CA LEU A 156 17.16 6.00 8.62
C LEU A 156 17.96 4.91 9.35
N LEU A 157 17.26 3.88 9.84
CA LEU A 157 17.91 2.72 10.47
C LEU A 157 18.79 1.97 9.47
N GLY A 158 18.32 1.78 8.24
CA GLY A 158 19.09 1.13 7.17
C GLY A 158 20.35 1.91 6.77
N ALA A 159 20.29 3.25 6.80
CA ALA A 159 21.44 4.09 6.54
C ALA A 159 22.46 4.09 7.69
N ALA A 160 21.99 3.98 8.94
CA ALA A 160 22.85 3.96 10.13
C ALA A 160 23.50 2.59 10.38
N LEU A 161 22.90 1.50 9.90
CA LEU A 161 23.27 0.13 10.21
C LEU A 161 23.48 -0.70 8.92
N PRO A 162 24.56 -0.46 8.16
CA PRO A 162 24.72 -1.01 6.81
C PRO A 162 24.87 -2.55 6.75
N ASP A 163 25.15 -3.21 7.84
CA ASP A 163 25.52 -4.65 7.88
C ASP A 163 24.41 -5.59 8.41
N LEU A 164 23.19 -5.08 8.52
CA LEU A 164 22.04 -5.85 9.06
C LEU A 164 21.55 -6.96 8.11
N GLY A 165 22.01 -7.00 6.86
CA GLY A 165 21.80 -8.15 5.97
C GLY A 165 22.31 -9.47 6.57
N ARG A 166 23.35 -9.42 7.40
CA ARG A 166 23.88 -10.57 8.15
C ARG A 166 22.93 -11.12 9.21
N PHE A 167 21.95 -10.32 9.66
CA PHE A 167 20.95 -10.72 10.65
C PHE A 167 19.65 -11.25 10.02
N GLY A 168 19.69 -11.63 8.75
CA GLY A 168 18.54 -12.22 8.06
C GLY A 168 17.41 -11.22 7.75
N LEU A 169 17.68 -9.92 7.79
CA LEU A 169 16.67 -8.88 7.49
C LEU A 169 16.22 -8.90 6.02
N SER A 170 17.01 -9.46 5.12
CA SER A 170 16.56 -9.79 3.75
C SER A 170 15.33 -10.73 3.76
N PHE A 171 15.20 -11.57 4.80
CA PHE A 171 14.02 -12.40 4.99
C PHE A 171 12.80 -11.61 5.54
N ALA A 172 13.02 -10.44 6.15
CA ALA A 172 11.94 -9.64 6.73
C ALA A 172 10.88 -9.25 5.67
N PHE A 173 11.28 -8.99 4.43
CA PHE A 173 10.36 -8.77 3.30
C PHE A 173 9.50 -9.99 3.03
N THR A 174 10.13 -11.13 2.85
CA THR A 174 9.43 -12.38 2.60
C THR A 174 8.47 -12.69 3.74
N ALA A 175 8.92 -12.51 4.99
CA ALA A 175 8.08 -12.69 6.18
C ALA A 175 6.89 -11.70 6.21
N ALA A 176 7.11 -10.43 5.88
CA ALA A 176 6.05 -9.42 5.81
C ALA A 176 5.02 -9.76 4.72
N PHE A 177 5.47 -10.18 3.52
CA PHE A 177 4.57 -10.63 2.46
C PHE A 177 3.79 -11.88 2.86
N ILE A 178 4.42 -12.86 3.49
CA ILE A 178 3.74 -14.06 4.01
C ILE A 178 2.68 -13.67 5.05
N ALA A 179 3.02 -12.77 5.97
CA ALA A 179 2.08 -12.29 6.99
C ALA A 179 0.89 -11.56 6.36
N MET A 180 1.11 -10.69 5.36
CA MET A 180 0.04 -10.04 4.60
C MET A 180 -0.81 -11.04 3.84
N ALA A 181 -0.20 -11.97 3.12
CA ALA A 181 -0.89 -13.03 2.41
C ALA A 181 -1.75 -13.86 3.39
N ARG A 182 -1.20 -14.21 4.55
CA ARG A 182 -1.95 -14.90 5.61
C ARG A 182 -3.14 -14.10 6.12
N GLY A 183 -3.00 -12.78 6.23
CA GLY A 183 -4.10 -11.88 6.62
C GLY A 183 -5.23 -11.80 5.59
N LEU A 184 -4.92 -11.97 4.32
CA LEU A 184 -5.90 -11.97 3.21
C LEU A 184 -6.56 -13.35 3.01
N TRP A 185 -6.00 -14.41 3.58
CA TRP A 185 -6.53 -15.77 3.43
C TRP A 185 -7.89 -15.96 4.08
N ARG A 186 -8.91 -16.27 3.28
CA ARG A 186 -10.30 -16.45 3.72
C ARG A 186 -10.77 -17.91 3.70
N GLY A 187 -9.87 -18.85 3.48
CA GLY A 187 -10.19 -20.28 3.53
C GLY A 187 -9.90 -21.05 2.25
N ARG A 188 -10.32 -22.32 2.22
CA ARG A 188 -9.96 -23.28 1.16
C ARG A 188 -10.46 -22.88 -0.23
N SER A 189 -11.52 -22.09 -0.34
CA SER A 189 -12.04 -21.59 -1.62
C SER A 189 -11.03 -20.74 -2.38
N GLN A 190 -10.04 -20.17 -1.69
CA GLN A 190 -9.00 -19.35 -2.30
C GLN A 190 -7.76 -20.13 -2.76
N VAL A 191 -7.68 -21.44 -2.49
CA VAL A 191 -6.52 -22.26 -2.89
C VAL A 191 -6.33 -22.21 -4.40
N LEU A 192 -7.39 -22.42 -5.17
CA LEU A 192 -7.31 -22.47 -6.63
C LEU A 192 -6.93 -21.10 -7.23
N PRO A 193 -7.61 -19.98 -6.93
CA PRO A 193 -7.17 -18.66 -7.38
C PRO A 193 -5.72 -18.33 -7.03
N TRP A 194 -5.30 -18.59 -5.81
CA TRP A 194 -3.93 -18.28 -5.36
C TRP A 194 -2.87 -19.12 -6.05
N THR A 195 -3.13 -20.42 -6.24
CA THR A 195 -2.21 -21.30 -6.98
C THR A 195 -2.14 -20.96 -8.44
N MET A 196 -3.25 -20.58 -9.07
CA MET A 196 -3.28 -20.12 -10.46
C MET A 196 -2.51 -18.81 -10.63
N ALA A 197 -2.72 -17.84 -9.74
CA ALA A 197 -1.98 -16.57 -9.72
C ALA A 197 -0.47 -16.81 -9.58
N ALA A 198 -0.07 -17.66 -8.63
CA ALA A 198 1.33 -17.99 -8.42
C ALA A 198 1.95 -18.71 -9.62
N ALA A 199 1.26 -19.69 -10.18
CA ALA A 199 1.72 -20.44 -11.36
C ALA A 199 1.87 -19.52 -12.58
N ALA A 200 0.89 -18.65 -12.85
CA ALA A 200 0.94 -17.69 -13.95
C ALA A 200 2.09 -16.69 -13.78
N THR A 201 2.28 -16.16 -12.56
CA THR A 201 3.41 -15.27 -12.24
C THR A 201 4.75 -15.97 -12.49
N MET A 202 4.92 -17.20 -11.99
CA MET A 202 6.14 -17.97 -12.16
C MET A 202 6.42 -18.30 -13.62
N ALA A 203 5.39 -18.66 -14.40
CA ALA A 203 5.51 -18.92 -15.82
C ALA A 203 6.03 -17.69 -16.59
N VAL A 204 5.47 -16.51 -16.33
CA VAL A 204 5.92 -15.27 -16.98
C VAL A 204 7.38 -14.94 -16.62
N ILE A 205 7.75 -15.10 -15.34
CA ILE A 205 9.13 -14.87 -14.89
C ILE A 205 10.10 -15.89 -15.50
N SER A 206 9.72 -17.16 -15.61
CA SER A 206 10.56 -18.20 -16.21
C SER A 206 10.81 -18.00 -17.71
N LEU A 207 9.94 -17.25 -18.39
CA LEU A 207 10.13 -16.81 -19.77
C LEU A 207 11.10 -15.63 -19.93
N GLY A 208 11.74 -15.19 -18.83
CA GLY A 208 12.68 -14.06 -18.83
C GLY A 208 12.01 -12.69 -18.88
N MET A 209 10.69 -12.61 -18.69
CA MET A 209 9.98 -11.34 -18.68
C MET A 209 10.18 -10.60 -17.34
N PRO A 210 10.11 -9.24 -17.35
CA PRO A 210 10.19 -8.46 -16.12
C PRO A 210 9.17 -8.90 -15.07
N LYS A 211 9.56 -8.95 -13.79
CA LYS A 211 8.72 -9.38 -12.66
C LYS A 211 7.36 -8.66 -12.62
N ALA A 212 7.31 -7.39 -13.01
CA ALA A 212 6.08 -6.60 -13.04
C ALA A 212 5.00 -7.23 -13.94
N TYR A 213 5.37 -7.78 -15.09
CA TYR A 213 4.43 -8.48 -15.97
C TYR A 213 3.90 -9.77 -15.33
N GLY A 214 4.77 -10.52 -14.64
CA GLY A 214 4.36 -11.70 -13.88
C GLY A 214 3.29 -11.37 -12.82
N ILE A 215 3.48 -10.29 -12.07
CA ILE A 215 2.53 -9.85 -11.06
C ILE A 215 1.19 -9.44 -11.69
N ILE A 216 1.23 -8.68 -12.80
CA ILE A 216 0.02 -8.26 -13.50
C ILE A 216 -0.75 -9.48 -14.02
N VAL A 217 -0.08 -10.38 -14.73
CA VAL A 217 -0.71 -11.60 -15.26
C VAL A 217 -1.27 -12.46 -14.14
N GLY A 218 -0.49 -12.65 -13.06
CA GLY A 218 -0.96 -13.39 -11.89
C GLY A 218 -2.22 -12.80 -11.27
N ALA A 219 -2.30 -11.47 -11.17
CA ALA A 219 -3.48 -10.78 -10.61
C ALA A 219 -4.74 -10.90 -11.48
N PHE A 220 -4.59 -11.08 -12.82
CA PHE A 220 -5.73 -11.29 -13.72
C PHE A 220 -6.18 -12.75 -13.79
N VAL A 221 -5.28 -13.69 -13.49
CA VAL A 221 -5.56 -15.13 -13.56
C VAL A 221 -6.14 -15.67 -12.25
N GLY A 222 -5.77 -15.10 -11.11
CA GLY A 222 -6.23 -15.49 -9.77
C GLY A 222 -7.36 -14.66 -9.25
#